data_2a46a3ebd30bd8b36d70bb929ab7d2af
#
_entry.id   2a46a3ebd30bd8b36d70bb929ab7d2af
#
_cell.length_a   1.000
_cell.length_b   1.000
_cell.length_c   1.000
_cell.angle_alpha   90.00
_cell.angle_beta   90.00
_cell.angle_gamma   90.00
#
_symmetry.space_group_name_H-M   'P 1'
#
loop_
_entity.id
_entity.type
_entity.pdbx_description
1 polymer ?
#
loop_
_entity_poly.entity_id
_entity_poly.type
_entity_poly.pdbx_seq_one_letter_code
_entity_poly.pdbx_strand_id
1 'polypeptide(L)'
;RLVGSEMCIRDRYPDLVIENCSSGGLRMDYAMLARNSIQSTSDQEDYRNYATISANAAIGVTPEQAAIWSYPLRDGTEEEVIFNMVNALLLRIHQSGHLAEISPERFALVKEGIDCYKEIRSGIKEGVPFWPMGWADNEDKHLAAGIRVPGDVIYLGVWRRGGETDFEVPLDRAFPGRELEVSCIYPKACGDVFHYDDYSKKLKVHFPETYMARLFQIKMK
;
A
#
# COMPACT_ATOMS: atom_id res chain seq x y z
N ARG A 1 1.35 27.11 -18.55
CA ARG A 1 0.02 27.74 -18.32
C ARG A 1 -1.13 26.72 -18.35
N LEU A 2 -0.98 25.59 -17.68
CA LEU A 2 -2.06 24.60 -17.56
C LEU A 2 -3.09 24.98 -16.48
N VAL A 3 -2.71 25.79 -15.50
CA VAL A 3 -3.54 26.19 -14.34
C VAL A 3 -4.85 26.89 -14.74
N GLY A 4 -4.84 27.74 -15.76
CA GLY A 4 -6.06 28.40 -16.24
C GLY A 4 -7.00 27.46 -17.01
N SER A 5 -6.43 26.51 -17.74
CA SER A 5 -7.21 25.53 -18.52
C SER A 5 -7.94 24.53 -17.61
N GLU A 6 -7.31 24.11 -16.52
CA GLU A 6 -7.94 23.19 -15.54
C GLU A 6 -9.12 23.84 -14.82
N MET A 7 -9.02 25.09 -14.40
CA MET A 7 -10.13 25.82 -13.81
C MET A 7 -11.32 25.88 -14.78
N CYS A 8 -11.09 26.23 -16.04
CA CYS A 8 -12.15 26.28 -17.06
C CYS A 8 -12.78 24.90 -17.32
N ILE A 9 -11.98 23.82 -17.27
CA ILE A 9 -12.48 22.46 -17.44
C ILE A 9 -13.34 22.04 -16.25
N ARG A 10 -12.91 22.31 -15.02
CA ARG A 10 -13.66 21.96 -13.79
C ARG A 10 -14.95 22.77 -13.66
N ASP A 11 -14.93 24.05 -14.03
CA ASP A 11 -16.14 24.88 -14.04
C ASP A 11 -17.21 24.33 -14.99
N ARG A 12 -16.76 23.75 -16.11
CA ARG A 12 -17.65 23.17 -17.11
C ARG A 12 -18.03 21.72 -16.83
N TYR A 13 -17.11 20.96 -16.20
CA TYR A 13 -17.25 19.53 -15.90
C TYR A 13 -16.80 19.26 -14.44
N PRO A 14 -17.63 19.63 -13.44
CA PRO A 14 -17.22 19.57 -12.04
C PRO A 14 -16.92 18.15 -11.54
N ASP A 15 -17.54 17.14 -12.14
CA ASP A 15 -17.36 15.74 -11.78
C ASP A 15 -16.19 15.04 -12.51
N LEU A 16 -15.46 15.79 -13.34
CA LEU A 16 -14.34 15.23 -14.10
C LEU A 16 -13.18 14.90 -13.16
N VAL A 17 -12.76 13.64 -13.18
CA VAL A 17 -11.56 13.17 -12.48
C VAL A 17 -10.34 13.46 -13.36
N ILE A 18 -9.42 14.28 -12.84
CA ILE A 18 -8.17 14.63 -13.52
C ILE A 18 -7.02 13.96 -12.79
N GLU A 19 -6.22 13.21 -13.53
CA GLU A 19 -4.98 12.63 -13.04
C GLU A 19 -3.80 13.53 -13.45
N ASN A 20 -2.95 13.84 -12.47
CA ASN A 20 -1.64 14.43 -12.73
C ASN A 20 -0.62 13.30 -12.85
N CYS A 21 -0.02 13.20 -14.02
CA CYS A 21 1.10 12.34 -14.31
C CYS A 21 2.17 13.15 -15.05
N SER A 22 3.35 13.20 -14.53
CA SER A 22 4.48 13.85 -15.17
C SER A 22 5.72 13.02 -14.90
N SER A 23 5.91 11.97 -15.71
CA SER A 23 6.94 10.95 -15.52
C SER A 23 6.98 10.44 -14.07
N GLY A 24 5.82 9.97 -13.58
CA GLY A 24 5.65 9.64 -12.17
C GLY A 24 5.63 10.89 -11.29
N GLY A 25 6.26 10.90 -10.17
CA GLY A 25 6.15 11.94 -9.15
C GLY A 25 6.81 13.30 -9.43
N LEU A 26 7.21 13.66 -10.65
CA LEU A 26 7.95 14.90 -10.92
C LEU A 26 7.18 16.20 -10.64
N ARG A 27 5.86 16.16 -10.53
CA ARG A 27 4.99 17.30 -10.23
C ARG A 27 4.06 17.04 -9.05
N MET A 28 4.57 16.49 -7.99
CA MET A 28 3.84 16.33 -6.71
C MET A 28 3.94 17.57 -5.83
N ASP A 29 3.73 18.74 -6.39
CA ASP A 29 3.64 19.97 -5.61
C ASP A 29 2.21 20.26 -5.15
N TYR A 30 2.06 21.04 -4.10
CA TYR A 30 0.74 21.35 -3.53
C TYR A 30 -0.21 22.06 -4.50
N ALA A 31 0.32 22.81 -5.46
CA ALA A 31 -0.52 23.49 -6.46
C ALA A 31 -1.17 22.47 -7.41
N MET A 32 -0.46 21.41 -7.76
CA MET A 32 -0.98 20.30 -8.57
C MET A 32 -1.90 19.40 -7.75
N LEU A 33 -1.49 19.02 -6.54
CA LEU A 33 -2.30 18.18 -5.64
C LEU A 33 -3.65 18.81 -5.30
N ALA A 34 -3.69 20.13 -5.11
CA ALA A 34 -4.94 20.86 -4.85
C ALA A 34 -5.92 20.89 -6.04
N ARG A 35 -5.47 20.57 -7.25
CA ARG A 35 -6.26 20.66 -8.47
C ARG A 35 -6.58 19.33 -9.11
N ASN A 36 -5.81 18.30 -8.84
CA ASN A 36 -5.98 16.99 -9.46
C ASN A 36 -6.57 15.98 -8.46
N SER A 37 -7.45 15.16 -8.93
CA SER A 37 -8.09 14.13 -8.09
C SER A 37 -7.20 12.93 -7.86
N ILE A 38 -6.26 12.70 -8.77
CA ILE A 38 -5.34 11.58 -8.77
C ILE A 38 -3.94 12.09 -9.05
N GLN A 39 -2.97 11.57 -8.32
CA GLN A 39 -1.55 11.84 -8.51
C GLN A 39 -0.82 10.53 -8.80
N SER A 40 -0.24 10.39 -9.98
CA SER A 40 0.72 9.32 -10.26
C SER A 40 1.97 9.53 -9.41
N THR A 41 2.40 8.51 -8.69
CA THR A 41 3.52 8.63 -7.74
C THR A 41 4.87 8.25 -8.35
N SER A 42 4.89 7.34 -9.31
CA SER A 42 6.11 6.88 -9.97
C SER A 42 5.80 6.07 -11.23
N ASP A 43 6.73 6.07 -12.18
CA ASP A 43 6.76 5.16 -13.34
C ASP A 43 7.63 3.91 -13.07
N GLN A 44 7.95 3.63 -11.81
CA GLN A 44 8.72 2.44 -11.43
C GLN A 44 7.95 1.15 -11.74
N GLU A 45 8.48 0.27 -12.57
CA GLU A 45 7.89 -1.02 -12.93
C GLU A 45 8.40 -2.18 -12.06
N ASP A 46 9.62 -2.04 -11.47
CA ASP A 46 10.13 -3.04 -10.55
C ASP A 46 9.40 -2.94 -9.21
N TYR A 47 8.54 -3.93 -8.94
CA TYR A 47 7.72 -4.01 -7.73
C TYR A 47 8.55 -3.99 -6.44
N ARG A 48 9.80 -4.46 -6.48
CA ARG A 48 10.72 -4.52 -5.33
C ARG A 48 11.19 -3.13 -4.90
N ASN A 49 11.53 -2.31 -5.89
CA ASN A 49 11.91 -0.90 -5.67
C ASN A 49 10.66 -0.05 -5.39
N TYR A 50 9.54 -0.41 -6.00
CA TYR A 50 8.28 0.29 -5.82
C TYR A 50 7.74 0.24 -4.37
N ALA A 51 8.11 -0.79 -3.60
CA ALA A 51 7.73 -0.91 -2.19
C ALA A 51 8.14 0.31 -1.35
N THR A 52 9.34 0.88 -1.56
CA THR A 52 9.77 2.10 -0.86
C THR A 52 8.91 3.29 -1.23
N ILE A 53 8.58 3.43 -2.51
CA ILE A 53 7.70 4.49 -3.01
C ILE A 53 6.30 4.36 -2.39
N SER A 54 5.76 3.15 -2.38
CA SER A 54 4.44 2.84 -1.79
C SER A 54 4.41 3.13 -0.29
N ALA A 55 5.40 2.66 0.45
CA ALA A 55 5.49 2.87 1.89
C ALA A 55 5.57 4.36 2.27
N ASN A 56 6.19 5.18 1.42
CA ASN A 56 6.43 6.59 1.68
C ASN A 56 5.45 7.56 0.98
N ALA A 57 4.65 7.10 0.03
CA ALA A 57 3.79 7.98 -0.77
C ALA A 57 2.90 8.90 0.09
N ALA A 58 2.38 8.37 1.19
CA ALA A 58 1.51 9.11 2.10
C ALA A 58 2.23 10.20 2.94
N ILE A 59 3.55 10.36 2.80
CA ILE A 59 4.28 11.51 3.38
C ILE A 59 3.97 12.80 2.62
N GLY A 60 3.77 12.71 1.32
CA GLY A 60 3.61 13.88 0.44
C GLY A 60 2.25 13.98 -0.26
N VAL A 61 1.51 12.88 -0.36
CA VAL A 61 0.24 12.79 -1.08
C VAL A 61 -0.77 12.08 -0.21
N THR A 62 -2.02 12.53 -0.18
CA THR A 62 -3.05 11.81 0.58
C THR A 62 -3.25 10.40 -0.01
N PRO A 63 -3.50 9.39 0.82
CA PRO A 63 -3.57 8.00 0.36
C PRO A 63 -4.56 7.75 -0.77
N GLU A 64 -5.73 8.38 -0.71
CA GLU A 64 -6.77 8.24 -1.73
C GLU A 64 -6.43 8.92 -3.05
N GLN A 65 -5.46 9.84 -3.04
CA GLN A 65 -4.98 10.56 -4.22
C GLN A 65 -3.75 9.89 -4.86
N ALA A 66 -2.95 9.20 -4.03
CA ALA A 66 -1.69 8.58 -4.43
C ALA A 66 -1.91 7.34 -5.30
N ALA A 67 -1.78 7.46 -6.60
CA ALA A 67 -1.90 6.34 -7.53
C ALA A 67 -0.63 5.50 -7.53
N ILE A 68 -0.78 4.22 -7.24
CA ILE A 68 0.27 3.21 -7.21
C ILE A 68 -0.04 2.11 -8.22
N TRP A 69 0.93 1.81 -9.06
CA TRP A 69 0.83 0.74 -10.03
C TRP A 69 1.00 -0.62 -9.35
N SER A 70 0.03 -1.52 -9.53
CA SER A 70 0.20 -2.96 -9.35
C SER A 70 0.48 -3.56 -10.71
N TYR A 71 1.66 -4.13 -10.90
CA TYR A 71 2.17 -4.53 -12.21
C TYR A 71 2.66 -5.99 -12.22
N PRO A 72 1.74 -6.99 -12.11
CA PRO A 72 2.13 -8.39 -12.17
C PRO A 72 2.87 -8.73 -13.46
N LEU A 73 4.00 -9.42 -13.32
CA LEU A 73 4.88 -9.82 -14.41
C LEU A 73 4.33 -11.08 -15.10
N ARG A 74 4.65 -11.29 -16.38
CA ARG A 74 4.27 -12.49 -17.11
C ARG A 74 4.74 -13.78 -16.40
N ASP A 75 6.03 -13.84 -16.10
CA ASP A 75 6.72 -15.02 -15.60
C ASP A 75 7.07 -14.92 -14.10
N GLY A 76 6.23 -14.23 -13.31
CA GLY A 76 6.41 -14.09 -11.86
C GLY A 76 5.87 -15.28 -11.06
N THR A 77 6.03 -15.21 -9.74
CA THR A 77 5.46 -16.17 -8.78
C THR A 77 4.15 -15.64 -8.18
N GLU A 78 3.49 -16.45 -7.34
CA GLU A 78 2.36 -15.99 -6.54
C GLU A 78 2.77 -14.90 -5.55
N GLU A 79 3.93 -15.04 -4.90
CA GLU A 79 4.47 -14.03 -3.98
C GLU A 79 4.78 -12.71 -4.69
N GLU A 80 5.20 -12.75 -5.96
CA GLU A 80 5.38 -11.54 -6.77
C GLU A 80 4.05 -10.78 -6.95
N VAL A 81 2.96 -11.49 -7.25
CA VAL A 81 1.63 -10.88 -7.36
C VAL A 81 1.17 -10.31 -6.02
N ILE A 82 1.33 -11.07 -4.93
CA ILE A 82 1.00 -10.62 -3.58
C ILE A 82 1.76 -9.34 -3.24
N PHE A 83 3.05 -9.32 -3.50
CA PHE A 83 3.90 -8.16 -3.25
C PHE A 83 3.44 -6.92 -4.04
N ASN A 84 3.15 -7.08 -5.33
CA ASN A 84 2.60 -6.02 -6.19
C ASN A 84 1.28 -5.47 -5.63
N MET A 85 0.38 -6.36 -5.22
CA MET A 85 -0.90 -5.93 -4.66
C MET A 85 -0.73 -5.19 -3.33
N VAL A 86 0.12 -5.69 -2.42
CA VAL A 86 0.37 -5.03 -1.13
C VAL A 86 0.97 -3.63 -1.33
N ASN A 87 1.80 -3.43 -2.36
CA ASN A 87 2.28 -2.09 -2.71
C ASN A 87 1.12 -1.09 -2.94
N ALA A 88 -0.01 -1.55 -3.47
CA ALA A 88 -1.10 -0.67 -3.89
C ALA A 88 -2.30 -0.61 -2.93
N LEU A 89 -2.49 -1.62 -2.06
CA LEU A 89 -3.72 -1.81 -1.29
C LEU A 89 -4.05 -0.69 -0.30
N LEU A 90 -3.08 0.05 0.21
CA LEU A 90 -3.29 1.17 1.14
C LEU A 90 -3.41 2.53 0.45
N LEU A 91 -3.35 2.56 -0.86
CA LEU A 91 -3.32 3.76 -1.69
C LEU A 91 -4.37 3.62 -2.81
N ARG A 92 -4.26 4.38 -3.88
CA ARG A 92 -5.14 4.24 -5.03
C ARG A 92 -4.56 3.23 -6.01
N ILE A 93 -5.20 2.09 -6.18
CA ILE A 93 -4.72 1.04 -7.10
C ILE A 93 -4.86 1.49 -8.55
N HIS A 94 -3.75 1.49 -9.29
CA HIS A 94 -3.72 1.43 -10.74
C HIS A 94 -3.30 0.02 -11.16
N GLN A 95 -4.27 -0.81 -11.48
CA GLN A 95 -4.01 -2.19 -11.91
C GLN A 95 -3.57 -2.22 -13.37
N SER A 96 -2.40 -2.76 -13.62
CA SER A 96 -1.77 -2.90 -14.92
C SER A 96 -1.02 -4.24 -15.01
N GLY A 97 0.02 -4.32 -15.82
CA GLY A 97 0.87 -5.51 -15.98
C GLY A 97 0.30 -6.53 -16.96
N HIS A 98 0.81 -7.74 -16.89
CA HIS A 98 0.55 -8.80 -17.85
C HIS A 98 -0.67 -9.66 -17.49
N LEU A 99 -1.78 -9.06 -17.04
CA LEU A 99 -2.96 -9.77 -16.51
C LEU A 99 -3.55 -10.83 -17.43
N ALA A 100 -3.46 -10.64 -18.72
CA ALA A 100 -3.96 -11.61 -19.70
C ALA A 100 -3.02 -12.83 -19.92
N GLU A 101 -1.81 -12.77 -19.37
CA GLU A 101 -0.73 -13.72 -19.62
C GLU A 101 -0.30 -14.49 -18.36
N ILE A 102 -0.78 -14.10 -17.19
CA ILE A 102 -0.49 -14.77 -15.91
C ILE A 102 -1.40 -16.00 -15.72
N SER A 103 -0.98 -16.94 -14.85
CA SER A 103 -1.77 -18.15 -14.58
C SER A 103 -3.11 -17.81 -13.87
N PRO A 104 -4.12 -18.70 -13.97
CA PRO A 104 -5.40 -18.52 -13.26
C PRO A 104 -5.24 -18.33 -11.75
N GLU A 105 -4.29 -19.02 -11.11
CA GLU A 105 -4.01 -18.94 -9.68
C GLU A 105 -3.47 -17.53 -9.33
N ARG A 106 -2.54 -17.03 -10.11
CA ARG A 106 -1.99 -15.68 -9.95
C ARG A 106 -3.05 -14.61 -10.22
N PHE A 107 -3.90 -14.82 -11.23
CA PHE A 107 -5.01 -13.92 -11.49
C PHE A 107 -6.04 -13.91 -10.35
N ALA A 108 -6.27 -15.06 -9.70
CA ALA A 108 -7.14 -15.15 -8.54
C ALA A 108 -6.62 -14.31 -7.37
N LEU A 109 -5.30 -14.25 -7.15
CA LEU A 109 -4.67 -13.36 -6.15
C LEU A 109 -4.88 -11.88 -6.46
N VAL A 110 -4.76 -11.47 -7.74
CA VAL A 110 -5.09 -10.08 -8.13
C VAL A 110 -6.54 -9.76 -7.80
N LYS A 111 -7.47 -10.65 -8.17
CA LYS A 111 -8.90 -10.47 -7.87
C LYS A 111 -9.17 -10.39 -6.38
N GLU A 112 -8.57 -11.26 -5.59
CA GLU A 112 -8.67 -11.26 -4.13
C GLU A 112 -8.18 -9.92 -3.54
N GLY A 113 -7.03 -9.40 -4.02
CA GLY A 113 -6.50 -8.12 -3.61
C GLY A 113 -7.44 -6.96 -3.95
N ILE A 114 -8.04 -6.96 -5.15
CA ILE A 114 -9.04 -5.95 -5.54
C ILE A 114 -10.30 -6.04 -4.66
N ASP A 115 -10.75 -7.24 -4.32
CA ASP A 115 -11.90 -7.42 -3.44
C ASP A 115 -11.58 -6.97 -2.01
N CYS A 116 -10.40 -7.29 -1.49
CA CYS A 116 -9.90 -6.74 -0.22
C CYS A 116 -9.85 -5.19 -0.25
N TYR A 117 -9.33 -4.60 -1.32
CA TYR A 117 -9.30 -3.15 -1.47
C TYR A 117 -10.69 -2.51 -1.44
N LYS A 118 -11.69 -3.11 -2.08
CA LYS A 118 -13.07 -2.60 -2.07
C LYS A 118 -13.66 -2.59 -0.66
N GLU A 119 -13.28 -3.54 0.19
CA GLU A 119 -13.72 -3.59 1.59
C GLU A 119 -13.09 -2.49 2.44
N ILE A 120 -11.80 -2.16 2.22
CA ILE A 120 -11.06 -1.22 3.08
C ILE A 120 -11.02 0.22 2.58
N ARG A 121 -11.19 0.46 1.26
CA ARG A 121 -10.94 1.77 0.62
C ARG A 121 -11.79 2.93 1.16
N SER A 122 -12.98 2.66 1.66
CA SER A 122 -13.85 3.71 2.23
C SER A 122 -13.22 4.37 3.46
N GLY A 123 -12.48 3.59 4.27
CA GLY A 123 -11.77 4.11 5.43
C GLY A 123 -10.45 4.83 5.08
N ILE A 124 -9.83 4.48 3.96
CA ILE A 124 -8.53 5.03 3.56
C ILE A 124 -8.60 6.56 3.40
N LYS A 125 -9.68 7.07 2.80
CA LYS A 125 -9.90 8.50 2.57
C LYS A 125 -9.88 9.35 3.85
N GLU A 126 -10.32 8.78 4.97
CA GLU A 126 -10.37 9.46 6.26
C GLU A 126 -9.22 9.03 7.18
N GLY A 127 -8.32 8.21 6.63
CA GLY A 127 -7.26 7.58 7.38
C GLY A 127 -6.06 8.47 7.60
N VAL A 128 -5.33 8.19 8.68
CA VAL A 128 -4.08 8.85 9.02
C VAL A 128 -2.93 7.87 8.80
N PRO A 129 -1.91 8.24 8.00
CA PRO A 129 -0.74 7.40 7.77
C PRO A 129 -0.01 7.03 9.06
N PHE A 130 0.55 5.82 9.10
CA PHE A 130 1.24 5.26 10.25
C PHE A 130 2.48 4.47 9.82
N TRP A 131 3.64 4.81 10.38
CA TRP A 131 4.93 4.17 10.08
C TRP A 131 5.55 3.60 11.37
N PRO A 132 5.29 2.34 11.71
CA PRO A 132 5.79 1.75 12.96
C PRO A 132 7.30 1.59 12.98
N MET A 133 7.94 1.40 11.85
CA MET A 133 9.39 1.26 11.70
C MET A 133 10.08 2.56 11.24
N GLY A 134 9.36 3.66 11.11
CA GLY A 134 9.84 4.89 10.47
C GLY A 134 9.66 4.89 8.96
N TRP A 135 10.15 5.94 8.31
CA TRP A 135 10.10 6.07 6.85
C TRP A 135 11.07 5.10 6.20
N ALA A 136 10.64 4.53 5.07
CA ALA A 136 11.42 3.54 4.35
C ALA A 136 12.57 4.17 3.55
N ASP A 137 13.74 3.55 3.61
CA ASP A 137 14.87 3.83 2.73
C ASP A 137 14.97 2.75 1.62
N ASN A 138 15.64 3.09 0.52
CA ASN A 138 15.84 2.16 -0.59
C ASN A 138 16.69 0.94 -0.20
N GLU A 139 17.56 1.07 0.80
CA GLU A 139 18.41 0.01 1.31
C GLU A 139 17.75 -0.84 2.39
N ASP A 140 16.62 -0.40 2.94
CA ASP A 140 15.90 -1.13 3.98
C ASP A 140 15.43 -2.50 3.47
N LYS A 141 15.69 -3.51 4.26
CA LYS A 141 15.33 -4.91 3.95
C LYS A 141 13.91 -5.25 4.41
N HIS A 142 13.43 -4.59 5.45
CA HIS A 142 12.10 -4.74 6.02
C HIS A 142 11.40 -3.38 6.06
N LEU A 143 10.18 -3.34 5.58
CA LEU A 143 9.36 -2.13 5.54
C LEU A 143 8.03 -2.39 6.22
N ALA A 144 7.47 -1.36 6.87
CA ALA A 144 6.11 -1.39 7.35
C ALA A 144 5.49 0.00 7.25
N ALA A 145 4.37 0.10 6.57
CA ALA A 145 3.58 1.32 6.45
C ALA A 145 2.10 0.99 6.54
N GLY A 146 1.33 1.83 7.20
CA GLY A 146 -0.09 1.59 7.41
C GLY A 146 -0.92 2.85 7.40
N ILE A 147 -2.21 2.66 7.55
CA ILE A 147 -3.20 3.72 7.67
C ILE A 147 -4.12 3.40 8.83
N ARG A 148 -4.24 4.31 9.79
CA ARG A 148 -5.26 4.26 10.83
C ARG A 148 -6.55 4.86 10.29
N VAL A 149 -7.59 4.05 10.22
CA VAL A 149 -8.90 4.45 9.71
C VAL A 149 -9.90 4.65 10.86
N PRO A 150 -11.03 5.32 10.64
CA PRO A 150 -12.09 5.44 11.63
C PRO A 150 -12.54 4.08 12.19
N GLY A 151 -12.93 4.04 13.45
CA GLY A 151 -13.35 2.82 14.14
C GLY A 151 -12.21 2.04 14.79
N ASP A 152 -11.07 2.72 15.05
CA ASP A 152 -9.91 2.16 15.75
C ASP A 152 -9.33 0.90 15.06
N VAL A 153 -9.18 1.01 13.77
CA VAL A 153 -8.57 0.00 12.91
C VAL A 153 -7.34 0.56 12.24
N ILE A 154 -6.26 -0.23 12.16
CA ILE A 154 -5.10 0.06 11.30
C ILE A 154 -5.01 -1.04 10.25
N TYR A 155 -4.84 -0.65 9.01
CA TYR A 155 -4.36 -1.52 7.94
C TYR A 155 -2.87 -1.31 7.77
N LEU A 156 -2.09 -2.38 7.80
CA LEU A 156 -0.63 -2.35 7.82
C LEU A 156 -0.05 -3.25 6.74
N GLY A 157 0.59 -2.68 5.75
CA GLY A 157 1.46 -3.40 4.82
C GLY A 157 2.82 -3.67 5.46
N VAL A 158 3.31 -4.90 5.32
CA VAL A 158 4.63 -5.32 5.78
C VAL A 158 5.34 -6.04 4.65
N TRP A 159 6.58 -5.64 4.38
CA TRP A 159 7.40 -6.16 3.28
C TRP A 159 8.76 -6.64 3.77
N ARG A 160 9.21 -7.75 3.20
CA ARG A 160 10.61 -8.22 3.24
C ARG A 160 11.20 -8.16 1.85
N ARG A 161 12.29 -7.40 1.69
CA ARG A 161 13.06 -7.30 0.44
C ARG A 161 14.39 -8.04 0.51
N GLY A 162 14.73 -8.57 1.66
CA GLY A 162 15.98 -9.28 1.97
C GLY A 162 16.25 -9.27 3.47
N GLY A 163 17.49 -9.50 3.87
CA GLY A 163 17.86 -9.58 5.29
C GLY A 163 17.29 -10.81 6.00
N GLU A 164 17.10 -10.71 7.30
CA GLU A 164 16.62 -11.80 8.13
C GLU A 164 15.20 -12.23 7.74
N THR A 165 14.93 -13.53 7.84
CA THR A 165 13.59 -14.09 7.59
C THR A 165 12.63 -13.78 8.72
N ASP A 166 13.16 -13.65 9.92
CA ASP A 166 12.43 -13.34 11.15
C ASP A 166 12.73 -11.92 11.58
N PHE A 167 11.71 -11.11 11.70
CA PHE A 167 11.84 -9.73 12.14
C PHE A 167 10.61 -9.26 12.91
N GLU A 168 10.72 -8.10 13.55
CA GLU A 168 9.67 -7.58 14.43
C GLU A 168 9.22 -6.19 13.96
N VAL A 169 7.91 -5.98 13.95
CA VAL A 169 7.31 -4.67 13.69
C VAL A 169 6.70 -4.16 15.00
N PRO A 170 7.19 -3.04 15.55
CA PRO A 170 6.68 -2.49 16.81
C PRO A 170 5.27 -1.91 16.61
N LEU A 171 4.34 -2.28 17.49
CA LEU A 171 2.95 -1.80 17.47
C LEU A 171 2.57 -1.05 18.75
N ASP A 172 3.53 -0.73 19.61
CA ASP A 172 3.33 0.01 20.87
C ASP A 172 2.68 1.39 20.67
N ARG A 173 2.93 2.01 19.53
CA ARG A 173 2.33 3.30 19.13
C ARG A 173 1.02 3.15 18.35
N ALA A 174 0.63 1.94 17.98
CA ALA A 174 -0.60 1.70 17.25
C ALA A 174 -1.83 2.12 18.08
N PHE A 175 -1.98 1.52 19.26
CA PHE A 175 -3.02 1.84 20.24
C PHE A 175 -2.41 1.75 21.64
N PRO A 176 -1.82 2.84 22.16
CA PRO A 176 -1.11 2.82 23.44
C PRO A 176 -1.97 2.30 24.59
N GLY A 177 -1.44 1.32 25.34
CA GLY A 177 -2.12 0.75 26.51
C GLY A 177 -3.31 -0.18 26.22
N ARG A 178 -3.58 -0.50 24.95
CA ARG A 178 -4.67 -1.40 24.56
C ARG A 178 -4.16 -2.78 24.20
N GLU A 179 -5.03 -3.77 24.37
CA GLU A 179 -4.85 -5.10 23.78
C GLU A 179 -5.25 -5.06 22.32
N LEU A 180 -4.48 -5.77 21.49
CA LEU A 180 -4.68 -5.76 20.05
C LEU A 180 -5.03 -7.13 19.52
N GLU A 181 -5.86 -7.15 18.49
CA GLU A 181 -6.07 -8.28 17.61
C GLU A 181 -5.41 -7.98 16.28
N VAL A 182 -4.55 -8.90 15.80
CA VAL A 182 -3.87 -8.78 14.52
C VAL A 182 -4.28 -9.94 13.63
N SER A 183 -4.73 -9.64 12.43
CA SER A 183 -5.10 -10.63 11.42
C SER A 183 -4.48 -10.27 10.08
N CYS A 184 -4.06 -11.28 9.32
CA CYS A 184 -3.69 -11.09 7.92
C CYS A 184 -4.97 -11.06 7.07
N ILE A 185 -5.15 -10.01 6.29
CA ILE A 185 -6.34 -9.84 5.45
C ILE A 185 -6.04 -9.98 3.96
N TYR A 186 -4.76 -9.96 3.56
CA TYR A 186 -4.34 -10.26 2.22
C TYR A 186 -2.89 -10.81 2.18
N PRO A 187 -2.65 -11.93 1.50
CA PRO A 187 -3.67 -12.83 0.95
C PRO A 187 -4.43 -13.55 2.08
N LYS A 188 -5.63 -14.07 1.80
CA LYS A 188 -6.42 -14.86 2.78
C LYS A 188 -5.69 -16.12 3.22
N ALA A 189 -5.01 -16.78 2.29
CA ALA A 189 -4.12 -17.91 2.57
C ALA A 189 -2.76 -17.41 3.07
N CYS A 190 -2.75 -16.75 4.23
CA CYS A 190 -1.55 -16.11 4.76
C CYS A 190 -0.49 -17.11 5.27
N GLY A 191 -0.90 -18.31 5.67
CA GLY A 191 0.00 -19.27 6.36
C GLY A 191 0.41 -18.84 7.77
N ASP A 192 1.30 -19.61 8.39
CA ASP A 192 1.83 -19.32 9.75
C ASP A 192 3.04 -18.36 9.67
N VAL A 193 2.86 -17.22 9.01
CA VAL A 193 3.94 -16.26 8.76
C VAL A 193 4.01 -15.12 9.77
N PHE A 194 3.16 -15.11 10.78
CA PHE A 194 3.17 -14.07 11.80
C PHE A 194 2.64 -14.54 13.16
N HIS A 195 3.07 -13.85 14.19
CA HIS A 195 2.54 -13.97 15.56
C HIS A 195 2.57 -12.60 16.22
N TYR A 196 1.45 -12.16 16.80
CA TYR A 196 1.43 -10.95 17.62
C TYR A 196 1.69 -11.28 19.08
N ASP A 197 2.70 -10.64 19.65
CA ASP A 197 3.08 -10.75 21.04
C ASP A 197 2.51 -9.54 21.82
N ASP A 198 1.43 -9.75 22.54
CA ASP A 198 0.75 -8.68 23.27
C ASP A 198 1.56 -8.12 24.45
N TYR A 199 2.49 -8.90 25.01
CA TYR A 199 3.38 -8.45 26.09
C TYR A 199 4.42 -7.43 25.57
N SER A 200 5.11 -7.77 24.49
CA SER A 200 6.11 -6.87 23.88
C SER A 200 5.50 -5.85 22.92
N LYS A 201 4.20 -5.96 22.61
CA LYS A 201 3.50 -5.14 21.59
C LYS A 201 4.19 -5.18 20.23
N LYS A 202 4.66 -6.36 19.84
CA LYS A 202 5.36 -6.57 18.57
C LYS A 202 4.63 -7.59 17.71
N LEU A 203 4.53 -7.27 16.42
CA LEU A 203 4.17 -8.24 15.40
C LEU A 203 5.46 -8.92 14.95
N LYS A 204 5.63 -10.19 15.33
CA LYS A 204 6.72 -11.06 14.87
C LYS A 204 6.34 -11.64 13.52
N VAL A 205 7.18 -11.44 12.54
CA VAL A 205 6.95 -11.86 11.15
C VAL A 205 8.01 -12.85 10.74
N HIS A 206 7.59 -13.93 10.10
CA HIS A 206 8.45 -14.94 9.48
C HIS A 206 8.15 -14.99 7.98
N PHE A 207 8.97 -14.33 7.16
CA PHE A 207 8.87 -14.37 5.71
C PHE A 207 10.04 -15.17 5.13
N PRO A 208 9.87 -16.48 4.84
CA PRO A 208 10.96 -17.35 4.43
C PRO A 208 11.58 -16.97 3.08
N GLU A 209 10.78 -16.42 2.16
CA GLU A 209 11.27 -16.05 0.85
C GLU A 209 11.61 -14.55 0.79
N THR A 210 12.58 -14.21 -0.06
CA THR A 210 12.86 -12.82 -0.40
C THR A 210 11.72 -12.27 -1.27
N TYR A 211 11.36 -11.01 -1.04
CA TYR A 211 10.25 -10.32 -1.69
C TYR A 211 8.87 -10.89 -1.34
N MET A 212 8.64 -11.10 -0.04
CA MET A 212 7.32 -11.38 0.51
C MET A 212 6.68 -10.10 1.08
N ALA A 213 5.37 -10.03 0.98
CA ALA A 213 4.58 -8.97 1.59
C ALA A 213 3.21 -9.46 2.04
N ARG A 214 2.67 -8.86 3.11
CA ARG A 214 1.33 -9.16 3.63
C ARG A 214 0.64 -7.88 4.08
N LEU A 215 -0.69 -7.86 3.96
CA LEU A 215 -1.52 -6.81 4.52
C LEU A 215 -2.22 -7.32 5.78
N PHE A 216 -1.99 -6.62 6.88
CA PHE A 216 -2.57 -6.92 8.17
C PHE A 216 -3.66 -5.91 8.53
N GLN A 217 -4.64 -6.39 9.28
CA GLN A 217 -5.59 -5.57 10.01
C GLN A 217 -5.28 -5.66 11.50
N ILE A 218 -5.23 -4.51 12.17
CA ILE A 218 -4.98 -4.38 13.60
C ILE A 218 -6.18 -3.68 14.21
N LYS A 219 -6.80 -4.29 15.20
CA LYS A 219 -7.95 -3.75 15.96
C LYS A 219 -7.67 -3.75 17.44
N MET A 220 -8.34 -2.87 18.17
CA MET A 220 -8.46 -3.03 19.61
C MET A 220 -9.39 -4.21 19.93
N LYS A 221 -9.02 -5.00 20.93
CA LYS A 221 -9.91 -6.01 21.51
C LYS A 221 -10.98 -5.38 22.39
#